data_676e2c9c90e70fc074bf0b88d1b8309f
#
_entry.id   676e2c9c90e70fc074bf0b88d1b8309f
#
_cell.length_a   1.000
_cell.length_b   1.000
_cell.length_c   1.000
_cell.angle_alpha   90.00
_cell.angle_beta   90.00
_cell.angle_gamma   90.00
#
_symmetry.space_group_name_H-M   'P 1'
#
loop_
_entity.id
_entity.type
_entity.pdbx_description
1 polymer ?
#
loop_
_entity_poly.entity_id
_entity_poly.type
_entity_poly.pdbx_seq_one_letter_code
_entity_poly.pdbx_strand_id
1 'polypeptide(L)'
;NAEIITGVPDCSTLLTGGWNVPTPEMIASYEPGDLRVAPSIAVAVGTLDAANALVVADVLKVGDPKINDYQVNYPFINKYRHAHSKIENTDDNWPVYRYADCLLLLAECLVEQGRAGDAAPYVNQVRARAGLPAVTTINAEVVANERRHELAFENHRWYDLLRTGKAIEVMTAYGKYIKTIDTELPERTYQIKPEYLLYPIPYNELQLNDQLKQNPGY
;
A
#
# COMPACT_ATOMS: atom_id res chain seq x y z
N ASN A 1 2.62 -11.69 -4.76
CA ASN A 1 4.05 -11.83 -4.51
C ASN A 1 4.39 -11.99 -3.04
N ALA A 2 3.41 -11.93 -2.16
CA ALA A 2 3.55 -12.44 -0.80
C ALA A 2 3.93 -13.93 -0.78
N GLU A 3 3.54 -14.67 -1.80
CA GLU A 3 3.77 -16.11 -1.95
C GLU A 3 5.22 -16.53 -1.81
N ILE A 4 6.12 -15.70 -2.26
CA ILE A 4 7.54 -16.03 -2.31
C ILE A 4 8.17 -15.98 -0.95
N ILE A 5 7.60 -15.20 -0.06
CA ILE A 5 8.14 -14.95 1.26
C ILE A 5 7.33 -15.66 2.33
N THR A 6 6.06 -15.92 1.99
CA THR A 6 5.14 -16.58 2.88
C THR A 6 5.30 -18.07 2.80
N GLY A 7 5.73 -18.83 3.54
CA GLY A 7 5.70 -20.30 3.51
C GLY A 7 7.02 -20.97 3.30
N VAL A 8 8.07 -20.26 2.93
CA VAL A 8 9.42 -20.79 2.86
C VAL A 8 10.12 -20.48 4.18
N PRO A 9 10.42 -21.46 5.02
CA PRO A 9 11.02 -21.22 6.33
C PRO A 9 12.37 -20.48 6.26
N ASP A 10 13.15 -20.72 5.22
CA ASP A 10 14.48 -20.13 5.04
C ASP A 10 14.51 -18.96 4.06
N CYS A 11 13.42 -18.69 3.32
CA CYS A 11 13.35 -17.60 2.34
C CYS A 11 14.62 -17.42 1.51
N SER A 12 15.27 -18.52 1.15
CA SER A 12 16.61 -18.48 0.54
C SER A 12 16.61 -17.93 -0.87
N THR A 13 15.46 -17.94 -1.55
CA THR A 13 15.33 -17.43 -2.93
C THR A 13 14.02 -16.71 -3.12
N LEU A 14 14.07 -15.46 -3.55
CA LEU A 14 12.92 -14.71 -4.03
C LEU A 14 12.78 -14.91 -5.54
N LEU A 15 11.75 -15.63 -5.95
CA LEU A 15 11.59 -16.07 -7.33
C LEU A 15 10.76 -15.16 -8.21
N THR A 16 10.16 -14.09 -7.74
CA THR A 16 9.27 -13.33 -8.59
C THR A 16 9.26 -11.84 -8.47
N GLY A 17 8.64 -11.30 -9.42
CA GLY A 17 8.65 -9.99 -9.94
C GLY A 17 8.21 -8.81 -9.08
N GLY A 18 8.05 -8.93 -7.77
CA GLY A 18 7.86 -7.79 -6.87
C GLY A 18 6.83 -6.75 -7.35
N TRP A 19 5.70 -7.18 -7.89
CA TRP A 19 4.72 -6.28 -8.52
C TRP A 19 4.07 -5.30 -7.54
N ASN A 20 4.02 -5.67 -6.26
CA ASN A 20 3.43 -4.84 -5.22
C ASN A 20 4.38 -4.79 -4.02
N VAL A 21 5.27 -3.84 -4.05
CA VAL A 21 6.27 -3.62 -2.99
C VAL A 21 6.06 -2.28 -2.31
N PRO A 22 6.44 -2.14 -1.03
CA PRO A 22 6.44 -0.85 -0.36
C PRO A 22 7.38 0.13 -1.06
N THR A 23 6.87 1.31 -1.40
CA THR A 23 7.72 2.36 -1.98
C THR A 23 8.54 3.05 -0.90
N PRO A 24 9.72 3.61 -1.23
CA PRO A 24 10.51 4.40 -0.28
C PRO A 24 9.70 5.55 0.34
N GLU A 25 8.84 6.18 -0.44
CA GLU A 25 7.94 7.24 0.03
C GLU A 25 6.94 6.72 1.06
N MET A 26 6.32 5.55 0.82
CA MET A 26 5.40 4.94 1.79
C MET A 26 6.12 4.60 3.10
N ILE A 27 7.32 4.04 3.02
CA ILE A 27 8.13 3.72 4.21
C ILE A 27 8.45 5.00 5.00
N ALA A 28 8.88 6.05 4.31
CA ALA A 28 9.25 7.32 4.93
C ALA A 28 8.04 8.12 5.47
N SER A 29 6.84 7.82 5.02
CA SER A 29 5.62 8.53 5.44
C SER A 29 5.13 8.15 6.85
N TYR A 30 5.56 7.01 7.40
CA TYR A 30 5.21 6.63 8.77
C TYR A 30 5.87 7.53 9.79
N GLU A 31 5.14 7.84 10.86
CA GLU A 31 5.66 8.62 11.97
C GLU A 31 6.74 7.82 12.75
N PRO A 32 7.76 8.48 13.29
CA PRO A 32 8.73 7.82 14.16
C PRO A 32 8.05 7.09 15.33
N GLY A 33 8.38 5.81 15.50
CA GLY A 33 7.80 4.98 16.55
C GLY A 33 6.45 4.32 16.21
N ASP A 34 5.96 4.47 14.98
CA ASP A 34 4.73 3.80 14.55
C ASP A 34 4.92 2.27 14.54
N LEU A 35 4.22 1.60 15.45
CA LEU A 35 4.30 0.15 15.64
C LEU A 35 3.75 -0.66 14.46
N ARG A 36 3.06 -0.02 13.52
CA ARG A 36 2.51 -0.68 12.31
C ARG A 36 3.58 -0.95 11.25
N VAL A 37 4.71 -0.28 11.28
CA VAL A 37 5.77 -0.46 10.28
C VAL A 37 6.24 -1.91 10.24
N ALA A 38 6.71 -2.45 11.35
CA ALA A 38 7.28 -3.78 11.40
C ALA A 38 6.32 -4.93 11.00
N PRO A 39 5.03 -4.95 11.45
CA PRO A 39 4.10 -5.96 10.97
C PRO A 39 3.62 -5.75 9.52
N SER A 40 3.79 -4.56 8.96
CA SER A 40 3.33 -4.26 7.59
C SER A 40 4.44 -4.40 6.55
N ILE A 41 5.69 -4.11 6.92
CA ILE A 41 6.84 -4.05 6.00
C ILE A 41 8.04 -4.74 6.63
N ALA A 42 8.68 -5.61 5.87
CA ALA A 42 9.98 -6.18 6.20
C ALA A 42 10.94 -5.98 5.02
N VAL A 43 12.23 -6.22 5.25
CA VAL A 43 13.28 -6.08 4.25
C VAL A 43 14.02 -7.41 4.13
N ALA A 44 13.93 -8.05 2.98
CA ALA A 44 14.77 -9.18 2.65
C ALA A 44 16.14 -8.65 2.22
N VAL A 45 17.18 -9.18 2.83
CA VAL A 45 18.56 -8.78 2.54
C VAL A 45 19.36 -9.97 2.05
N GLY A 46 20.26 -9.76 1.08
CA GLY A 46 21.02 -10.85 0.50
C GLY A 46 21.91 -10.41 -0.64
N THR A 47 22.18 -11.34 -1.55
CA THR A 47 23.02 -11.12 -2.75
C THR A 47 22.28 -11.59 -3.99
N LEU A 48 22.67 -11.10 -5.16
CA LEU A 48 22.16 -11.63 -6.43
C LEU A 48 22.99 -12.84 -6.86
N ASP A 49 22.32 -13.86 -7.35
CA ASP A 49 22.96 -14.99 -8.01
C ASP A 49 23.32 -14.71 -9.48
N ALA A 50 23.84 -15.72 -10.17
CA ALA A 50 24.22 -15.61 -11.57
C ALA A 50 23.02 -15.37 -12.53
N ALA A 51 21.80 -15.66 -12.08
CA ALA A 51 20.56 -15.43 -12.81
C ALA A 51 19.90 -14.08 -12.43
N ASN A 52 20.60 -13.26 -11.64
CA ASN A 52 20.11 -11.99 -11.12
C ASN A 52 18.90 -12.13 -10.17
N ALA A 53 18.75 -13.32 -9.56
CA ALA A 53 17.74 -13.57 -8.54
C ALA A 53 18.28 -13.29 -7.13
N LEU A 54 17.45 -12.73 -6.26
CA LEU A 54 17.86 -12.44 -4.89
C LEU A 54 17.94 -13.73 -4.06
N VAL A 55 19.13 -14.04 -3.59
CA VAL A 55 19.38 -15.07 -2.58
C VAL A 55 19.31 -14.41 -1.22
N VAL A 56 18.24 -14.70 -0.49
CA VAL A 56 17.96 -14.07 0.81
C VAL A 56 18.86 -14.67 1.89
N ALA A 57 19.60 -13.80 2.57
CA ALA A 57 20.42 -14.18 3.73
C ALA A 57 19.69 -13.95 5.05
N ASP A 58 18.88 -12.89 5.15
CA ASP A 58 18.11 -12.55 6.37
C ASP A 58 16.86 -11.75 6.01
N VAL A 59 15.90 -11.67 6.95
CA VAL A 59 14.71 -10.84 6.86
C VAL A 59 14.66 -9.92 8.06
N LEU A 60 14.82 -8.64 7.82
CA LEU A 60 15.01 -7.61 8.82
C LEU A 60 13.81 -6.66 8.91
N LYS A 61 13.72 -5.94 10.01
CA LYS A 61 12.77 -4.82 10.15
C LYS A 61 13.28 -3.60 9.41
N VAL A 62 12.39 -2.76 8.94
CA VAL A 62 12.74 -1.44 8.42
C VAL A 62 13.55 -0.66 9.48
N GLY A 63 14.68 -0.10 9.06
CA GLY A 63 15.59 0.64 9.94
C GLY A 63 16.50 -0.24 10.82
N ASP A 64 16.56 -1.55 10.59
CA ASP A 64 17.51 -2.42 11.27
C ASP A 64 18.96 -2.01 10.87
N PRO A 65 19.89 -1.83 11.85
CA PRO A 65 21.26 -1.42 11.57
C PRO A 65 22.09 -2.43 10.76
N LYS A 66 21.61 -3.65 10.59
CA LYS A 66 22.24 -4.65 9.71
C LYS A 66 21.96 -4.38 8.23
N ILE A 67 20.96 -3.55 7.90
CA ILE A 67 20.68 -3.13 6.52
C ILE A 67 21.80 -2.17 6.11
N ASN A 68 22.52 -2.49 5.02
CA ASN A 68 23.65 -1.71 4.54
C ASN A 68 23.74 -1.76 3.01
N ASP A 69 24.60 -0.93 2.42
CA ASP A 69 24.75 -0.76 0.96
C ASP A 69 25.59 -1.88 0.30
N TYR A 70 26.16 -2.80 1.07
CA TYR A 70 26.97 -3.92 0.52
C TYR A 70 26.13 -5.14 0.18
N GLN A 71 24.83 -5.07 0.36
CA GLN A 71 23.87 -6.16 0.11
C GLN A 71 22.68 -5.62 -0.68
N VAL A 72 21.94 -6.52 -1.32
CA VAL A 72 20.65 -6.17 -1.91
C VAL A 72 19.61 -6.07 -0.82
N ASN A 73 18.92 -4.96 -0.77
CA ASN A 73 17.85 -4.68 0.19
C ASN A 73 16.52 -4.64 -0.55
N TYR A 74 15.64 -5.59 -0.24
CA TYR A 74 14.35 -5.72 -0.92
C TYR A 74 13.20 -5.57 0.07
N PRO A 75 12.55 -4.39 0.16
CA PRO A 75 11.38 -4.21 1.00
C PRO A 75 10.19 -4.97 0.43
N PHE A 76 9.41 -5.60 1.30
CA PHE A 76 8.23 -6.37 0.89
C PHE A 76 7.10 -6.25 1.92
N ILE A 77 5.87 -6.60 1.49
CA ILE A 77 4.68 -6.59 2.34
C ILE A 77 4.75 -7.75 3.32
N ASN A 78 4.76 -7.44 4.62
CA ASN A 78 4.83 -8.40 5.70
C ASN A 78 3.46 -8.76 6.32
N LYS A 79 2.41 -8.05 5.92
CA LYS A 79 1.06 -8.13 6.51
C LYS A 79 0.37 -9.50 6.36
N TYR A 80 0.72 -10.22 5.29
CA TYR A 80 0.10 -11.50 4.90
C TYR A 80 1.13 -12.63 4.88
N ARG A 81 2.11 -12.56 5.75
CA ARG A 81 3.20 -13.51 5.81
C ARG A 81 2.88 -14.68 6.74
N HIS A 82 1.99 -15.55 6.29
CA HIS A 82 1.71 -16.82 6.95
C HIS A 82 2.18 -17.99 6.09
N ALA A 83 2.73 -19.01 6.72
CA ALA A 83 3.16 -20.20 6.03
C ALA A 83 1.94 -20.98 5.49
N HIS A 84 2.02 -21.41 4.23
CA HIS A 84 1.01 -22.26 3.62
C HIS A 84 1.68 -23.43 2.87
N SER A 85 0.95 -24.49 2.70
CA SER A 85 1.51 -25.77 2.24
C SER A 85 1.61 -25.91 0.72
N LYS A 86 0.97 -25.01 -0.03
CA LYS A 86 0.94 -25.03 -1.50
C LYS A 86 1.29 -23.66 -2.07
N ILE A 87 2.14 -23.64 -3.08
CA ILE A 87 2.42 -22.44 -3.87
C ILE A 87 1.11 -21.94 -4.50
N GLU A 88 0.92 -20.63 -4.53
CA GLU A 88 -0.26 -19.95 -5.09
C GLU A 88 -1.59 -20.26 -4.38
N ASN A 89 -1.54 -20.90 -3.24
CA ASN A 89 -2.70 -21.14 -2.39
C ASN A 89 -2.42 -20.68 -0.97
N THR A 90 -3.28 -19.87 -0.42
CA THR A 90 -3.20 -19.41 0.96
C THR A 90 -4.50 -19.72 1.69
N ASP A 91 -4.37 -20.09 2.97
CA ASP A 91 -5.50 -20.21 3.90
C ASP A 91 -5.82 -18.87 4.59
N ASP A 92 -5.09 -17.80 4.25
CA ASP A 92 -5.32 -16.47 4.81
C ASP A 92 -6.66 -15.90 4.33
N ASN A 93 -7.45 -15.44 5.28
CA ASN A 93 -8.64 -14.67 4.97
C ASN A 93 -8.26 -13.24 4.56
N TRP A 94 -8.73 -12.81 3.39
CA TRP A 94 -8.58 -11.43 2.98
C TRP A 94 -9.57 -10.55 3.76
N PRO A 95 -9.09 -9.58 4.56
CA PRO A 95 -9.98 -8.67 5.29
C PRO A 95 -10.59 -7.66 4.34
N VAL A 96 -11.89 -7.79 4.05
CA VAL A 96 -12.63 -6.80 3.25
C VAL A 96 -12.91 -5.55 4.08
N TYR A 97 -13.34 -5.74 5.33
CA TYR A 97 -13.54 -4.69 6.31
C TYR A 97 -13.00 -5.12 7.67
N ARG A 98 -12.53 -4.17 8.44
CA ARG A 98 -12.12 -4.37 9.82
C ARG A 98 -12.46 -3.16 10.69
N TYR A 99 -12.48 -3.36 11.99
CA TYR A 99 -12.96 -2.36 12.93
C TYR A 99 -12.27 -1.00 12.80
N ALA A 100 -10.95 -0.97 12.58
CA ALA A 100 -10.20 0.26 12.35
C ALA A 100 -10.69 1.02 11.10
N ASP A 101 -11.05 0.31 10.02
CA ASP A 101 -11.65 0.93 8.84
C ASP A 101 -12.99 1.60 9.17
N CYS A 102 -13.87 0.91 9.91
CA CYS A 102 -15.15 1.49 10.36
C CYS A 102 -14.95 2.74 11.21
N LEU A 103 -13.99 2.74 12.15
CA LEU A 103 -13.67 3.90 12.97
C LEU A 103 -13.21 5.10 12.13
N LEU A 104 -12.35 4.87 11.16
CA LEU A 104 -11.81 5.93 10.31
C LEU A 104 -12.83 6.42 9.27
N LEU A 105 -13.74 5.56 8.77
CA LEU A 105 -14.87 5.99 7.95
C LEU A 105 -15.85 6.83 8.75
N LEU A 106 -16.13 6.48 10.00
CA LEU A 106 -16.97 7.30 10.89
C LEU A 106 -16.30 8.65 11.16
N ALA A 107 -15.01 8.67 11.41
CA ALA A 107 -14.25 9.92 11.60
C ALA A 107 -14.33 10.82 10.36
N GLU A 108 -14.18 10.23 9.17
CA GLU A 108 -14.32 10.95 7.91
C GLU A 108 -15.72 11.56 7.74
N CYS A 109 -16.79 10.77 7.99
CA CYS A 109 -18.16 11.26 7.93
C CYS A 109 -18.41 12.42 8.90
N LEU A 110 -17.84 12.38 10.10
CA LEU A 110 -17.95 13.46 11.07
C LEU A 110 -17.24 14.73 10.61
N VAL A 111 -16.04 14.58 10.02
CA VAL A 111 -15.30 15.72 9.45
C VAL A 111 -16.08 16.38 8.33
N GLU A 112 -16.64 15.60 7.40
CA GLU A 112 -17.43 16.10 6.28
C GLU A 112 -18.73 16.79 6.74
N GLN A 113 -19.24 16.43 7.91
CA GLN A 113 -20.39 17.12 8.55
C GLN A 113 -20.00 18.37 9.35
N GLY A 114 -18.73 18.79 9.33
CA GLY A 114 -18.23 19.92 10.14
C GLY A 114 -18.08 19.58 11.64
N ARG A 115 -18.11 18.33 12.02
CA ARG A 115 -18.04 17.81 13.39
C ARG A 115 -16.65 17.21 13.72
N ALA A 116 -15.60 17.88 13.28
CA ALA A 116 -14.22 17.39 13.41
C ALA A 116 -13.81 17.09 14.87
N GLY A 117 -14.34 17.83 15.84
CA GLY A 117 -14.11 17.55 17.27
C GLY A 117 -14.62 16.18 17.71
N ASP A 118 -15.77 15.75 17.17
CA ASP A 118 -16.38 14.45 17.49
C ASP A 118 -15.61 13.30 16.80
N ALA A 119 -14.81 13.57 15.76
CA ALA A 119 -14.00 12.59 15.06
C ALA A 119 -12.74 12.17 15.84
N ALA A 120 -12.22 13.05 16.70
CA ALA A 120 -10.94 12.85 17.39
C ALA A 120 -10.85 11.53 18.19
N PRO A 121 -11.87 11.09 18.96
CA PRO A 121 -11.80 9.82 19.69
C PRO A 121 -11.55 8.61 18.78
N TYR A 122 -12.16 8.58 17.60
CA TYR A 122 -12.05 7.45 16.67
C TYR A 122 -10.67 7.37 16.01
N VAL A 123 -10.14 8.50 15.55
CA VAL A 123 -8.77 8.58 15.01
C VAL A 123 -7.76 8.22 16.09
N ASN A 124 -7.90 8.79 17.29
CA ASN A 124 -6.96 8.58 18.37
C ASN A 124 -7.00 7.16 18.96
N GLN A 125 -8.11 6.45 18.84
CA GLN A 125 -8.19 5.02 19.18
C GLN A 125 -7.30 4.19 18.25
N VAL A 126 -7.29 4.48 16.94
CA VAL A 126 -6.41 3.81 15.97
C VAL A 126 -4.95 4.16 16.24
N ARG A 127 -4.65 5.44 16.47
CA ARG A 127 -3.30 5.93 16.77
C ARG A 127 -2.73 5.34 18.07
N ALA A 128 -3.54 5.25 19.12
CA ALA A 128 -3.13 4.65 20.39
C ALA A 128 -2.70 3.19 20.22
N ARG A 129 -3.44 2.40 19.40
CA ARG A 129 -3.04 1.03 19.07
C ARG A 129 -1.73 0.98 18.29
N ALA A 130 -1.47 1.99 17.47
CA ALA A 130 -0.23 2.13 16.71
C ALA A 130 0.95 2.67 17.55
N GLY A 131 0.75 2.95 18.85
CA GLY A 131 1.78 3.50 19.72
C GLY A 131 2.05 4.99 19.49
N LEU A 132 1.16 5.68 18.79
CA LEU A 132 1.33 7.08 18.41
C LEU A 132 0.59 8.02 19.38
N PRO A 133 1.11 9.24 19.60
CA PRO A 133 0.42 10.24 20.39
C PRO A 133 -0.90 10.65 19.75
N ALA A 134 -1.83 11.08 20.59
CA ALA A 134 -3.10 11.62 20.12
C ALA A 134 -2.90 12.91 19.33
N VAL A 135 -3.69 13.07 18.26
CA VAL A 135 -3.79 14.34 17.52
C VAL A 135 -4.97 15.16 18.06
N THR A 136 -4.76 16.47 18.19
CA THR A 136 -5.76 17.40 18.72
C THR A 136 -6.59 18.08 17.62
N THR A 137 -5.98 18.28 16.46
CA THR A 137 -6.64 18.89 15.30
C THR A 137 -6.96 17.80 14.29
N ILE A 138 -8.24 17.58 14.03
CA ILE A 138 -8.74 16.62 13.05
C ILE A 138 -9.28 17.39 11.85
N ASN A 139 -8.89 16.94 10.67
CA ASN A 139 -9.40 17.37 9.38
C ASN A 139 -9.38 16.20 8.39
N ALA A 140 -9.87 16.42 7.18
CA ALA A 140 -9.93 15.38 6.15
C ALA A 140 -8.54 14.80 5.81
N GLU A 141 -7.50 15.62 5.83
CA GLU A 141 -6.13 15.18 5.53
C GLU A 141 -5.58 14.26 6.64
N VAL A 142 -5.78 14.61 7.90
CA VAL A 142 -5.39 13.77 9.06
C VAL A 142 -6.06 12.41 9.00
N VAL A 143 -7.38 12.38 8.72
CA VAL A 143 -8.12 11.11 8.58
C VAL A 143 -7.62 10.31 7.38
N ALA A 144 -7.41 10.95 6.23
CA ALA A 144 -6.93 10.29 5.02
C ALA A 144 -5.52 9.70 5.19
N ASN A 145 -4.64 10.39 5.92
CA ASN A 145 -3.29 9.90 6.24
C ASN A 145 -3.34 8.74 7.24
N GLU A 146 -4.16 8.82 8.27
CA GLU A 146 -4.34 7.72 9.20
C GLU A 146 -4.89 6.46 8.51
N ARG A 147 -5.88 6.61 7.62
CA ARG A 147 -6.39 5.53 6.77
C ARG A 147 -5.29 4.94 5.89
N ARG A 148 -4.47 5.79 5.27
CA ARG A 148 -3.36 5.36 4.41
C ARG A 148 -2.39 4.44 5.14
N HIS A 149 -2.00 4.78 6.38
CA HIS A 149 -1.06 3.99 7.18
C HIS A 149 -1.72 2.74 7.78
N GLU A 150 -2.92 2.88 8.30
CA GLU A 150 -3.66 1.78 8.93
C GLU A 150 -4.02 0.68 7.95
N LEU A 151 -4.54 1.07 6.76
CA LEU A 151 -5.02 0.16 5.72
C LEU A 151 -4.00 -0.07 4.60
N ALA A 152 -2.73 0.27 4.86
CA ALA A 152 -1.66 0.03 3.91
C ALA A 152 -1.63 -1.43 3.44
N PHE A 153 -1.53 -1.65 2.14
CA PHE A 153 -1.48 -2.96 1.47
C PHE A 153 -2.77 -3.79 1.57
N GLU A 154 -3.89 -3.20 2.02
CA GLU A 154 -5.21 -3.84 2.08
C GLU A 154 -6.11 -3.44 0.89
N ASN A 155 -5.54 -2.89 -0.15
CA ASN A 155 -6.22 -2.52 -1.40
C ASN A 155 -7.27 -1.39 -1.29
N HIS A 156 -7.22 -0.57 -0.23
CA HIS A 156 -8.16 0.53 -0.02
C HIS A 156 -7.75 1.83 -0.72
N ARG A 157 -6.42 2.11 -0.85
CA ARG A 157 -5.90 3.42 -1.21
C ARG A 157 -6.46 4.00 -2.51
N TRP A 158 -6.52 3.21 -3.58
CA TRP A 158 -7.02 3.69 -4.86
C TRP A 158 -8.50 4.11 -4.78
N TYR A 159 -9.32 3.30 -4.12
CA TYR A 159 -10.73 3.62 -3.93
C TYR A 159 -10.94 4.83 -3.02
N ASP A 160 -10.13 5.00 -1.98
CA ASP A 160 -10.15 6.20 -1.15
C ASP A 160 -9.82 7.45 -1.97
N LEU A 161 -8.80 7.40 -2.83
CA LEU A 161 -8.43 8.51 -3.70
C LEU A 161 -9.52 8.83 -4.74
N LEU A 162 -10.19 7.83 -5.29
CA LEU A 162 -11.29 8.02 -6.23
C LEU A 162 -12.50 8.69 -5.56
N ARG A 163 -12.99 8.13 -4.46
CA ARG A 163 -14.20 8.62 -3.79
C ARG A 163 -14.04 10.00 -3.14
N THR A 164 -12.82 10.36 -2.76
CA THR A 164 -12.50 11.69 -2.21
C THR A 164 -12.10 12.71 -3.30
N GLY A 165 -12.08 12.31 -4.58
CA GLY A 165 -11.70 13.17 -5.70
C GLY A 165 -10.21 13.56 -5.73
N LYS A 166 -9.35 12.86 -4.97
CA LYS A 166 -7.92 13.16 -4.82
C LYS A 166 -7.00 12.37 -5.74
N ALA A 167 -7.54 11.46 -6.57
CA ALA A 167 -6.72 10.56 -7.36
C ALA A 167 -5.76 11.28 -8.30
N ILE A 168 -6.23 12.25 -9.08
CA ILE A 168 -5.37 12.98 -10.04
C ILE A 168 -4.29 13.78 -9.31
N GLU A 169 -4.66 14.52 -8.27
CA GLU A 169 -3.74 15.35 -7.49
C GLU A 169 -2.62 14.50 -6.88
N VAL A 170 -2.99 13.48 -6.11
CA VAL A 170 -2.04 12.64 -5.36
C VAL A 170 -1.16 11.81 -6.29
N MET A 171 -1.74 11.19 -7.32
CA MET A 171 -0.97 10.35 -8.25
C MET A 171 -0.02 11.19 -9.12
N THR A 172 -0.44 12.40 -9.52
CA THR A 172 0.44 13.31 -10.26
C THR A 172 1.60 13.80 -9.40
N ALA A 173 1.34 14.14 -8.13
CA ALA A 173 2.38 14.53 -7.19
C ALA A 173 3.37 13.37 -6.95
N TYR A 174 2.87 12.16 -6.73
CA TYR A 174 3.69 10.97 -6.60
C TYR A 174 4.52 10.71 -7.88
N GLY A 175 3.90 10.85 -9.06
CA GLY A 175 4.59 10.66 -10.34
C GLY A 175 5.76 11.63 -10.53
N LYS A 176 5.62 12.89 -10.10
CA LYS A 176 6.73 13.85 -10.09
C LYS A 176 7.85 13.41 -9.14
N TYR A 177 7.50 12.97 -7.94
CA TYR A 177 8.48 12.49 -6.96
C TYR A 177 9.23 11.26 -7.45
N ILE A 178 8.53 10.21 -7.89
CA ILE A 178 9.18 8.95 -8.27
C ILE A 178 10.12 9.10 -9.47
N LYS A 179 9.82 10.00 -10.42
CA LYS A 179 10.69 10.32 -11.56
C LYS A 179 11.98 11.02 -11.16
N THR A 180 12.08 11.58 -9.97
CA THR A 180 13.37 12.09 -9.44
C THR A 180 14.26 10.98 -8.93
N ILE A 181 13.70 9.81 -8.63
CA ILE A 181 14.43 8.64 -8.11
C ILE A 181 14.72 7.66 -9.24
N ASP A 182 13.72 7.37 -10.05
CA ASP A 182 13.80 6.48 -11.20
C ASP A 182 13.64 7.31 -12.49
N THR A 183 14.76 7.67 -13.08
CA THR A 183 14.84 8.50 -14.29
C THR A 183 14.49 7.75 -15.58
N GLU A 184 14.43 6.42 -15.52
CA GLU A 184 14.06 5.58 -16.65
C GLU A 184 12.54 5.45 -16.84
N LEU A 185 11.75 5.95 -15.89
CA LEU A 185 10.29 5.91 -15.99
C LEU A 185 9.81 6.77 -17.16
N PRO A 186 8.95 6.23 -18.04
CA PRO A 186 8.37 7.00 -19.13
C PRO A 186 7.65 8.26 -18.65
N GLU A 187 7.72 9.35 -19.43
CA GLU A 187 7.09 10.62 -19.07
C GLU A 187 5.59 10.48 -18.76
N ARG A 188 4.88 9.61 -19.48
CA ARG A 188 3.45 9.31 -19.27
C ARG A 188 3.13 8.58 -17.97
N THR A 189 4.12 8.01 -17.28
CA THR A 189 3.90 7.26 -16.04
C THR A 189 3.34 8.19 -14.96
N TYR A 190 2.25 7.77 -14.33
CA TYR A 190 1.49 8.56 -13.34
C TYR A 190 0.84 9.85 -13.87
N GLN A 191 0.75 10.05 -15.17
CA GLN A 191 -0.08 11.11 -15.76
C GLN A 191 -1.55 10.65 -15.78
N ILE A 192 -2.23 10.82 -14.67
CA ILE A 192 -3.63 10.40 -14.53
C ILE A 192 -4.54 11.43 -15.17
N LYS A 193 -5.35 10.98 -16.12
CA LYS A 193 -6.38 11.78 -16.77
C LYS A 193 -7.76 11.50 -16.17
N PRO A 194 -8.73 12.43 -16.29
CA PRO A 194 -10.08 12.21 -15.77
C PRO A 194 -10.74 10.92 -16.25
N GLU A 195 -10.54 10.56 -17.52
CA GLU A 195 -11.07 9.32 -18.08
C GLU A 195 -10.53 8.05 -17.41
N TYR A 196 -9.33 8.10 -16.83
CA TYR A 196 -8.71 6.95 -16.13
C TYR A 196 -9.29 6.68 -14.74
N LEU A 197 -10.18 7.54 -14.25
CA LEU A 197 -10.88 7.33 -12.99
C LEU A 197 -11.97 6.25 -13.10
N LEU A 198 -12.38 5.88 -14.32
CA LEU A 198 -13.22 4.73 -14.61
C LEU A 198 -12.41 3.67 -15.36
N TYR A 199 -12.65 2.41 -15.04
CA TYR A 199 -12.05 1.32 -15.81
C TYR A 199 -12.78 1.12 -17.15
N PRO A 200 -12.09 0.61 -18.20
CA PRO A 200 -12.76 0.22 -19.43
C PRO A 200 -13.71 -0.94 -19.16
N ILE A 201 -14.84 -0.92 -19.87
CA ILE A 201 -15.70 -2.10 -19.95
C ILE A 201 -14.92 -3.20 -20.67
N PRO A 202 -14.84 -4.43 -20.13
CA PRO A 202 -14.12 -5.51 -20.76
C PRO A 202 -14.59 -5.76 -22.19
N TYR A 203 -13.64 -6.00 -23.10
CA TYR A 203 -13.96 -6.17 -24.52
C TYR A 203 -15.00 -7.27 -24.77
N ASN A 204 -14.92 -8.38 -24.05
CA ASN A 204 -15.87 -9.48 -24.16
C ASN A 204 -17.31 -9.06 -23.83
N GLU A 205 -17.50 -8.16 -22.84
CA GLU A 205 -18.84 -7.66 -22.52
C GLU A 205 -19.42 -6.80 -23.64
N LEU A 206 -18.58 -5.98 -24.28
CA LEU A 206 -19.00 -5.18 -25.44
C LEU A 206 -19.34 -6.05 -26.65
N GLN A 207 -18.70 -7.21 -26.79
CA GLN A 207 -19.01 -8.15 -27.87
C GLN A 207 -20.33 -8.92 -27.65
N LEU A 208 -20.68 -9.17 -26.39
CA LEU A 208 -21.89 -9.89 -26.01
C LEU A 208 -23.14 -9.02 -25.99
N ASN A 209 -22.97 -7.70 -25.82
CA ASN A 209 -24.07 -6.76 -25.68
C ASN A 209 -23.81 -5.48 -26.51
N ASP A 210 -24.42 -5.35 -27.65
CA ASP A 210 -24.32 -4.22 -28.60
C ASP A 210 -24.91 -2.90 -28.07
N GLN A 211 -25.68 -2.95 -26.97
CA GLN A 211 -26.20 -1.77 -26.31
C GLN A 211 -25.15 -1.11 -25.36
N LEU A 212 -24.08 -1.82 -25.04
CA LEU A 212 -23.01 -1.26 -24.22
C LEU A 212 -22.13 -0.32 -25.05
N LYS A 213 -21.81 0.81 -24.47
CA LYS A 213 -20.83 1.75 -25.04
C LYS A 213 -19.66 1.87 -24.10
N GLN A 214 -18.46 1.84 -24.68
CA GLN A 214 -17.22 1.99 -23.91
C GLN A 214 -17.19 3.31 -23.14
N ASN A 215 -16.56 3.29 -21.96
CA ASN A 215 -16.30 4.50 -21.21
C ASN A 215 -15.41 5.48 -22.01
N PRO A 216 -15.58 6.81 -21.82
CA PRO A 216 -14.75 7.79 -22.50
C PRO A 216 -13.24 7.56 -22.29
N GLY A 217 -12.47 7.65 -23.36
CA GLY A 217 -11.01 7.53 -23.32
C GLY A 217 -10.44 6.13 -23.62
N TYR A 218 -11.32 5.15 -23.93
CA TYR A 218 -10.94 3.78 -24.27
C TYR A 218 -11.46 3.34 -25.65
#